data_322252edcafdceaa18705f54788d442c
#
_entry.id   322252edcafdceaa18705f54788d442c
#
_cell.length_a   1.000
_cell.length_b   1.000
_cell.length_c   1.000
_cell.angle_alpha   90.00
_cell.angle_beta   90.00
_cell.angle_gamma   90.00
#
_symmetry.space_group_name_H-M   'P 1'
#
loop_
_entity.id
_entity.type
_entity.pdbx_description
1 polymer ?
#
loop_
_entity_poly.entity_id
_entity_poly.type
_entity_poly.pdbx_seq_one_letter_code
_entity_poly.pdbx_strand_id
1 'polypeptide(L)'
;MGEFDVGQPIPRTEDPRLLTGGGRYSDDYNLPHQLRGYVLRSPHAHAEITTIDLALASTMPGVHAILTSEDYRADGHGDLQCGSRWNDRQYQPPNPPLALGRVRHVGEAVAFIIADTIDQAKDAAETI
;
A
#
# COMPACT_ATOMS: atom_id res chain seq x y z
N MET A 1 18.73 -30.98 -32.80
CA MET A 1 19.24 -29.61 -32.70
C MET A 1 18.06 -28.76 -32.33
N GLY A 2 18.08 -28.08 -31.21
CA GLY A 2 16.92 -27.41 -30.65
C GLY A 2 16.49 -26.23 -31.53
N GLU A 3 15.19 -26.13 -31.72
CA GLU A 3 14.50 -25.07 -32.47
C GLU A 3 14.49 -23.70 -31.77
N PHE A 4 15.39 -23.47 -30.82
CA PHE A 4 15.42 -22.25 -30.01
C PHE A 4 16.64 -21.42 -30.33
N ASP A 5 16.59 -20.68 -31.43
CA ASP A 5 17.61 -19.70 -31.80
C ASP A 5 17.15 -18.28 -31.40
N VAL A 6 18.15 -17.37 -31.26
CA VAL A 6 17.91 -15.96 -30.98
C VAL A 6 16.96 -15.35 -32.01
N GLY A 7 15.86 -14.74 -31.58
CA GLY A 7 14.84 -14.13 -32.44
C GLY A 7 13.65 -15.02 -32.77
N GLN A 8 13.58 -16.23 -32.26
CA GLN A 8 12.41 -17.09 -32.40
C GLN A 8 11.27 -16.61 -31.45
N PRO A 9 10.01 -16.59 -31.91
CA PRO A 9 8.86 -16.28 -31.06
C PRO A 9 8.58 -17.47 -30.13
N ILE A 10 9.14 -17.41 -28.92
CA ILE A 10 8.90 -18.43 -27.90
C ILE A 10 7.65 -18.04 -27.10
N PRO A 11 6.54 -18.82 -27.17
CA PRO A 11 5.37 -18.58 -26.32
C PRO A 11 5.74 -18.71 -24.85
N ARG A 12 5.21 -17.84 -23.99
CA ARG A 12 5.35 -17.99 -22.55
C ARG A 12 4.59 -19.24 -22.08
N THR A 13 5.14 -19.95 -21.13
CA THR A 13 4.53 -21.16 -20.57
C THR A 13 3.14 -20.89 -19.98
N GLU A 14 2.90 -19.66 -19.50
CA GLU A 14 1.64 -19.26 -18.87
C GLU A 14 0.60 -18.69 -19.84
N ASP A 15 0.98 -18.32 -21.07
CA ASP A 15 0.08 -17.69 -22.03
C ASP A 15 -1.22 -18.48 -22.27
N PRO A 16 -1.22 -19.80 -22.46
CA PRO A 16 -2.45 -20.57 -22.64
C PRO A 16 -3.42 -20.43 -21.47
N ARG A 17 -2.91 -20.44 -20.25
CA ARG A 17 -3.71 -20.29 -19.04
C ARG A 17 -4.27 -18.87 -18.89
N LEU A 18 -3.44 -17.86 -19.16
CA LEU A 18 -3.83 -16.45 -19.02
C LEU A 18 -4.82 -16.04 -20.10
N LEU A 19 -4.59 -16.42 -21.36
CA LEU A 19 -5.43 -16.10 -22.51
C LEU A 19 -6.81 -16.77 -22.46
N THR A 20 -6.94 -17.88 -21.75
CA THR A 20 -8.21 -18.59 -21.56
C THR A 20 -8.96 -18.21 -20.28
N GLY A 21 -8.50 -17.17 -19.56
CA GLY A 21 -9.10 -16.72 -18.30
C GLY A 21 -8.83 -17.64 -17.10
N GLY A 22 -7.93 -18.60 -17.22
CA GLY A 22 -7.51 -19.49 -16.13
C GLY A 22 -6.44 -18.90 -15.22
N GLY A 23 -6.00 -17.66 -15.48
CA GLY A 23 -5.07 -16.93 -14.64
C GLY A 23 -5.70 -16.54 -13.31
N ARG A 24 -4.88 -16.49 -12.24
CA ARG A 24 -5.29 -15.96 -10.95
C ARG A 24 -4.18 -15.09 -10.39
N TYR A 25 -4.51 -13.84 -10.14
CA TYR A 25 -3.65 -12.85 -9.49
C TYR A 25 -4.11 -12.64 -8.05
N SER A 26 -3.34 -11.90 -7.26
CA SER A 26 -3.66 -11.65 -5.84
C SER A 26 -5.06 -11.06 -5.64
N ASP A 27 -5.50 -10.20 -6.55
CA ASP A 27 -6.82 -9.54 -6.50
C ASP A 27 -8.00 -10.47 -6.85
N ASP A 28 -7.72 -11.61 -7.47
CA ASP A 28 -8.75 -12.62 -7.80
C ASP A 28 -9.09 -13.52 -6.60
N TYR A 29 -8.28 -13.45 -5.53
CA TYR A 29 -8.53 -14.20 -4.31
C TYR A 29 -9.35 -13.38 -3.33
N ASN A 30 -10.61 -13.77 -3.13
CA ASN A 30 -11.51 -13.16 -2.18
C ASN A 30 -11.97 -14.18 -1.15
N LEU A 31 -11.75 -13.86 0.12
CA LEU A 31 -12.22 -14.67 1.25
C LEU A 31 -13.56 -14.13 1.79
N PRO A 32 -14.41 -15.00 2.34
CA PRO A 32 -15.59 -14.54 3.07
C PRO A 32 -15.19 -13.56 4.19
N HIS A 33 -15.92 -12.44 4.29
CA HIS A 33 -15.66 -11.39 5.29
C HIS A 33 -14.29 -10.71 5.18
N GLN A 34 -13.65 -10.78 4.03
CA GLN A 34 -12.40 -10.07 3.78
C GLN A 34 -12.65 -8.56 3.75
N LEU A 35 -11.93 -7.82 4.58
CA LEU A 35 -11.91 -6.36 4.54
C LEU A 35 -10.99 -5.84 3.42
N ARG A 36 -11.19 -4.59 3.05
CA ARG A 36 -10.40 -3.88 2.04
C ARG A 36 -9.62 -2.75 2.69
N GLY A 37 -8.36 -2.63 2.31
CA GLY A 37 -7.49 -1.56 2.77
C GLY A 37 -7.25 -0.52 1.69
N TYR A 38 -7.27 0.74 2.06
CA TYR A 38 -6.92 1.86 1.19
C TYR A 38 -5.88 2.75 1.86
N VAL A 39 -4.86 3.15 1.11
CA VAL A 39 -3.81 4.05 1.59
C VAL A 39 -4.12 5.47 1.15
N LEU A 40 -4.43 6.35 2.10
CA LEU A 40 -4.48 7.79 1.86
C LEU A 40 -3.07 8.31 1.60
N ARG A 41 -2.89 8.99 0.47
CA ARG A 41 -1.61 9.51 0.03
C ARG A 41 -1.62 11.02 -0.08
N SER A 42 -0.52 11.65 0.29
CA SER A 42 -0.36 13.10 0.20
C SER A 42 -0.29 13.59 -1.25
N PRO A 43 -1.01 14.65 -1.61
CA PRO A 43 -0.83 15.35 -2.88
C PRO A 43 0.36 16.33 -2.87
N HIS A 44 0.95 16.60 -1.69
CA HIS A 44 2.01 17.59 -1.51
C HIS A 44 3.39 16.98 -1.66
N ALA A 45 4.29 17.69 -2.31
CA ALA A 45 5.68 17.28 -2.47
C ALA A 45 6.49 17.36 -1.16
N HIS A 46 6.19 18.38 -0.35
CA HIS A 46 6.81 18.55 0.96
C HIS A 46 5.93 19.50 1.80
N ALA A 47 5.38 18.99 2.91
CA ALA A 47 4.51 19.76 3.80
C ALA A 47 4.56 19.23 5.22
N GLU A 48 4.27 20.07 6.19
CA GLU A 48 4.05 19.64 7.57
C GLU A 48 2.61 19.15 7.72
N ILE A 49 2.45 18.03 8.44
CA ILE A 49 1.16 17.50 8.86
C ILE A 49 0.87 18.13 10.23
N THR A 50 -0.02 19.10 10.24
CA THR A 50 -0.43 19.79 11.48
C THR A 50 -1.50 19.03 12.24
N THR A 51 -2.41 18.39 11.50
CA THR A 51 -3.52 17.62 12.06
C THR A 51 -3.99 16.58 11.06
N ILE A 52 -4.39 15.43 11.54
CA ILE A 52 -5.15 14.43 10.79
C ILE A 52 -6.48 14.28 11.52
N ASP A 53 -7.57 14.79 10.95
CA ASP A 53 -8.90 14.70 11.56
C ASP A 53 -9.61 13.42 11.08
N LEU A 54 -9.76 12.47 11.98
CA LEU A 54 -10.39 11.18 11.72
C LEU A 54 -11.84 11.10 12.18
N ALA A 55 -12.39 12.17 12.79
CA ALA A 55 -13.68 12.13 13.47
C ALA A 55 -14.83 11.72 12.55
N LEU A 56 -14.89 12.32 11.36
CA LEU A 56 -15.94 11.99 10.37
C LEU A 56 -15.68 10.62 9.73
N ALA A 57 -14.48 10.40 9.24
CA ALA A 57 -14.09 9.15 8.57
C ALA A 57 -14.36 7.91 9.42
N SER A 58 -14.06 7.97 10.73
CA SER A 58 -14.23 6.85 11.65
C SER A 58 -15.70 6.47 11.89
N THR A 59 -16.64 7.36 11.60
CA THR A 59 -18.08 7.11 11.79
C THR A 59 -18.78 6.68 10.51
N MET A 60 -18.06 6.63 9.39
CA MET A 60 -18.66 6.27 8.10
C MET A 60 -19.05 4.79 8.04
N PRO A 61 -20.16 4.47 7.35
CA PRO A 61 -20.63 3.09 7.25
C PRO A 61 -19.59 2.16 6.62
N GLY A 62 -19.37 1.01 7.25
CA GLY A 62 -18.45 -0.02 6.76
C GLY A 62 -16.98 0.24 7.06
N VAL A 63 -16.61 1.35 7.69
CA VAL A 63 -15.25 1.62 8.15
C VAL A 63 -15.01 0.89 9.47
N HIS A 64 -13.94 0.08 9.52
CA HIS A 64 -13.57 -0.70 10.69
C HIS A 64 -12.42 -0.09 11.48
N ALA A 65 -11.43 0.47 10.76
CA ALA A 65 -10.28 1.12 11.41
C ALA A 65 -9.63 2.10 10.45
N ILE A 66 -8.99 3.11 11.02
CA ILE A 66 -8.10 4.04 10.33
C ILE A 66 -6.82 4.10 11.15
N LEU A 67 -5.71 3.76 10.53
CA LEU A 67 -4.40 3.70 11.17
C LEU A 67 -3.53 4.85 10.67
N THR A 68 -2.87 5.51 11.60
CA THR A 68 -1.90 6.58 11.35
C THR A 68 -0.49 6.15 11.76
N SER A 69 0.47 7.02 11.55
CA SER A 69 1.84 6.80 12.07
C SER A 69 1.91 6.75 13.60
N GLU A 70 0.98 7.42 14.29
CA GLU A 70 0.92 7.40 15.75
C GLU A 70 0.49 6.04 16.27
N ASP A 71 -0.56 5.44 15.68
CA ASP A 71 -1.04 4.11 16.02
C ASP A 71 0.06 3.07 15.81
N TYR A 72 0.72 3.13 14.63
CA TYR A 72 1.80 2.23 14.27
C TYR A 72 2.97 2.27 15.29
N ARG A 73 3.29 3.47 15.79
CA ARG A 73 4.33 3.64 16.83
C ARG A 73 3.88 3.22 18.21
N ALA A 74 2.62 3.49 18.55
CA ALA A 74 2.04 3.05 19.81
C ALA A 74 2.08 1.53 19.98
N ASP A 75 1.93 0.79 18.86
CA ASP A 75 2.07 -0.67 18.80
C ASP A 75 3.53 -1.15 18.89
N GLY A 76 4.50 -0.25 19.02
CA GLY A 76 5.92 -0.58 19.18
C GLY A 76 6.65 -0.93 17.89
N HIS A 77 6.06 -0.65 16.73
CA HIS A 77 6.71 -0.89 15.44
C HIS A 77 7.71 0.22 15.11
N GLY A 78 8.80 -0.16 14.45
CA GLY A 78 9.86 0.75 14.01
C GLY A 78 9.75 1.12 12.53
N ASP A 79 10.74 1.87 12.05
CA ASP A 79 10.85 2.26 10.65
C ASP A 79 11.12 1.06 9.75
N LEU A 80 10.71 1.18 8.48
CA LEU A 80 11.01 0.18 7.44
C LEU A 80 12.51 0.11 7.21
N GLN A 81 13.05 -1.09 7.29
CA GLN A 81 14.48 -1.32 7.08
C GLN A 81 14.82 -1.37 5.59
N CYS A 82 15.94 -0.77 5.22
CA CYS A 82 16.49 -0.96 3.88
C CYS A 82 16.94 -2.41 3.70
N GLY A 83 16.39 -3.11 2.71
CA GLY A 83 16.67 -4.53 2.46
C GLY A 83 18.10 -4.82 1.99
N SER A 84 18.82 -3.81 1.50
CA SER A 84 20.22 -3.94 1.02
C SER A 84 21.15 -3.13 1.89
N ARG A 85 21.72 -3.78 2.89
CA ARG A 85 22.77 -3.18 3.72
C ARG A 85 24.13 -3.61 3.19
N TRP A 86 24.84 -2.69 2.53
CA TRP A 86 26.13 -2.98 1.91
C TRP A 86 27.30 -2.97 2.91
N ASN A 87 27.20 -2.13 3.96
CA ASN A 87 28.19 -2.06 5.03
C ASN A 87 27.63 -1.31 6.25
N ASP A 88 28.34 -1.34 7.37
CA ASP A 88 27.94 -0.72 8.64
C ASP A 88 28.01 0.81 8.64
N ARG A 89 28.61 1.43 7.62
CA ARG A 89 28.70 2.88 7.47
C ARG A 89 27.55 3.47 6.63
N GLN A 90 26.68 2.62 6.10
CA GLN A 90 25.54 3.09 5.31
C GLN A 90 24.55 3.85 6.19
N TYR A 91 24.31 5.11 5.87
CA TYR A 91 23.27 5.89 6.50
C TYR A 91 21.90 5.34 6.11
N GLN A 92 21.06 5.07 7.09
CA GLN A 92 19.67 4.69 6.89
C GLN A 92 18.78 5.82 7.41
N PRO A 93 18.17 6.61 6.52
CA PRO A 93 17.23 7.64 6.95
C PRO A 93 16.00 7.00 7.60
N PRO A 94 15.31 7.70 8.52
CA PRO A 94 14.01 7.27 9.01
C PRO A 94 13.05 7.06 7.85
N ASN A 95 12.42 5.90 7.81
CA ASN A 95 11.48 5.51 6.75
C ASN A 95 10.21 4.88 7.37
N PRO A 96 9.36 5.69 8.01
CA PRO A 96 8.12 5.19 8.57
C PRO A 96 7.16 4.75 7.46
N PRO A 97 6.36 3.69 7.66
CA PRO A 97 5.40 3.22 6.67
C PRO A 97 4.27 4.21 6.39
N LEU A 98 3.95 5.06 7.37
CA LEU A 98 3.02 6.19 7.26
C LEU A 98 3.75 7.46 7.71
N ALA A 99 3.52 8.57 7.01
CA ALA A 99 4.18 9.83 7.25
C ALA A 99 3.96 10.34 8.69
N LEU A 100 5.04 10.71 9.36
CA LEU A 100 5.03 11.23 10.71
C LEU A 100 5.41 12.71 10.71
N GLY A 101 4.46 13.58 11.07
CA GLY A 101 4.62 15.01 11.24
C GLY A 101 4.95 15.77 9.94
N ARG A 102 5.32 15.07 8.88
CA ARG A 102 5.71 15.70 7.60
C ARG A 102 5.65 14.71 6.45
N VAL A 103 5.16 15.15 5.30
CA VAL A 103 5.32 14.46 4.01
C VAL A 103 6.52 15.02 3.26
N ARG A 104 7.22 14.18 2.50
CA ARG A 104 8.50 14.48 1.84
C ARG A 104 8.46 14.28 0.34
N HIS A 105 7.39 13.66 -0.18
CA HIS A 105 7.18 13.48 -1.62
C HIS A 105 5.69 13.31 -1.92
N VAL A 106 5.31 13.60 -3.16
CA VAL A 106 3.94 13.33 -3.65
C VAL A 106 3.69 11.81 -3.60
N GLY A 107 2.53 11.44 -3.06
CA GLY A 107 2.16 10.04 -2.93
C GLY A 107 2.68 9.35 -1.66
N GLU A 108 3.37 10.06 -0.74
CA GLU A 108 3.74 9.50 0.55
C GLU A 108 2.49 9.08 1.33
N ALA A 109 2.51 7.88 1.90
CA ALA A 109 1.40 7.33 2.66
C ALA A 109 1.18 8.10 3.97
N VAL A 110 -0.06 8.51 4.25
CA VAL A 110 -0.43 9.31 5.42
C VAL A 110 -1.26 8.51 6.41
N ALA A 111 -2.28 7.80 5.90
CA ALA A 111 -3.15 6.97 6.72
C ALA A 111 -3.52 5.68 5.97
N PHE A 112 -3.92 4.65 6.71
CA PHE A 112 -4.39 3.38 6.17
C PHE A 112 -5.82 3.12 6.67
N ILE A 113 -6.77 3.07 5.75
CA ILE A 113 -8.19 2.91 6.02
C ILE A 113 -8.59 1.46 5.73
N ILE A 114 -9.34 0.85 6.64
CA ILE A 114 -9.84 -0.52 6.55
C ILE A 114 -11.37 -0.47 6.55
N ALA A 115 -12.00 -1.00 5.50
CA ALA A 115 -13.45 -1.00 5.35
C ALA A 115 -13.96 -2.31 4.73
N ASP A 116 -15.27 -2.50 4.70
CA ASP A 116 -15.94 -3.65 4.06
C ASP A 116 -15.67 -3.67 2.55
N THR A 117 -15.67 -2.50 1.92
CA THR A 117 -15.40 -2.36 0.48
C THR A 117 -14.33 -1.31 0.21
N ILE A 118 -13.69 -1.42 -0.96
CA ILE A 118 -12.68 -0.44 -1.37
C ILE A 118 -13.27 0.96 -1.58
N ASP A 119 -14.52 1.05 -2.02
CA ASP A 119 -15.18 2.33 -2.26
C ASP A 119 -15.50 3.03 -0.93
N GLN A 120 -15.98 2.30 0.08
CA GLN A 120 -16.17 2.86 1.42
C GLN A 120 -14.84 3.35 2.03
N ALA A 121 -13.74 2.62 1.81
CA ALA A 121 -12.42 3.05 2.29
C ALA A 121 -11.94 4.34 1.58
N LYS A 122 -12.23 4.50 0.28
CA LYS A 122 -11.92 5.72 -0.47
C LYS A 122 -12.79 6.90 -0.03
N ASP A 123 -14.10 6.69 0.10
CA ASP A 123 -15.03 7.73 0.55
C ASP A 123 -14.62 8.25 1.94
N ALA A 124 -14.22 7.36 2.84
CA ALA A 124 -13.70 7.74 4.14
C ALA A 124 -12.39 8.52 4.04
N ALA A 125 -11.48 8.12 3.14
CA ALA A 125 -10.22 8.80 2.92
C ALA A 125 -10.40 10.25 2.43
N GLU A 126 -11.46 10.53 1.66
CA GLU A 126 -11.77 11.89 1.16
C GLU A 126 -12.23 12.85 2.26
N THR A 127 -12.56 12.34 3.44
CA THR A 127 -13.00 13.16 4.58
C THR A 127 -11.92 13.45 5.60
N ILE A 128 -10.70 12.97 5.38
CA ILE A 128 -9.53 13.13 6.25
C ILE A 128 -8.70 14.35 5.86
#